data_905317000835376aab9a6cfe81507d4f
#
_entry.id   905317000835376aab9a6cfe81507d4f
#
_cell.length_a   1.000
_cell.length_b   1.000
_cell.length_c   1.000
_cell.angle_alpha   90.00
_cell.angle_beta   90.00
_cell.angle_gamma   90.00
#
_symmetry.space_group_name_H-M   'P 1'
#
loop_
_entity.id
_entity.type
_entity.pdbx_description
1 polymer ?
#
loop_
_entity_poly.entity_id
_entity_poly.type
_entity_poly.pdbx_seq_one_letter_code
_entity_poly.pdbx_strand_id
1 'polypeptide(L)'
;MNTNCILSTRSRRYFIEHLLRSPLILTGILGAQSPIARLQVTSPADALDVFDFISLAQQNMSAPHWAYLMTGVDDDLTRDLNHDAFRLFQIRPRRFVDVQKIDTSVQIFGQHHPSPILIEPVGSQRTFHSDGELATARAARARGNQMILSTVTTTPLRDVAREFQRPLWFQLYASNNKGITNGLIQKAEEAGCLVLVVTVDTPTGGNRENLARTGRPGEGECLTCHEPGLKGMLKKHPMYDGLEMSKFGGITESVTWESIDRIREMTRMKIVVKGVMTSEDAQLCVEHGLDGIVVSNHGGRQEETLLSTIEVLPEIVNVVKGRIPVLIDSGFRRGTDVFKALAIGATAVGIGRPYLWGLGAFGQSGVERVLELMQAELVMVMKQAGTATIGKITPEHVRRRLV
;
A
#
# COMPACT_ATOMS: atom_id res chain seq x y z
N MET A 1 8.30 -41.87 49.06
CA MET A 1 9.28 -42.60 48.24
C MET A 1 9.53 -41.82 46.99
N ASN A 2 10.68 -41.16 46.97
CA ASN A 2 11.14 -40.31 45.84
C ASN A 2 11.82 -41.24 44.78
N THR A 3 11.47 -41.08 43.53
CA THR A 3 12.31 -41.54 42.45
C THR A 3 12.42 -40.44 41.38
N ASN A 4 13.43 -39.59 41.57
CA ASN A 4 13.95 -38.69 40.57
C ASN A 4 14.67 -39.50 39.49
N CYS A 5 14.14 -39.53 38.28
CA CYS A 5 14.84 -40.06 37.11
C CYS A 5 15.69 -38.95 36.47
N ILE A 6 16.94 -38.84 36.90
CA ILE A 6 17.96 -37.96 36.29
C ILE A 6 18.48 -38.68 35.04
N LEU A 7 17.96 -38.29 33.88
CA LEU A 7 18.60 -38.69 32.61
C LEU A 7 19.92 -37.92 32.49
N SER A 8 21.01 -38.67 32.55
CA SER A 8 22.39 -38.18 32.59
C SER A 8 22.73 -37.38 31.32
N THR A 9 23.45 -36.29 31.50
CA THR A 9 24.02 -35.42 30.44
C THR A 9 24.91 -36.20 29.43
N ARG A 10 25.36 -37.42 29.77
CA ARG A 10 26.11 -38.33 28.86
C ARG A 10 25.22 -38.86 27.73
N SER A 11 23.95 -39.14 27.98
CA SER A 11 23.03 -39.70 26.98
C SER A 11 22.72 -38.69 25.85
N ARG A 12 22.64 -37.38 26.16
CA ARG A 12 22.41 -36.35 25.17
C ARG A 12 23.61 -36.12 24.24
N ARG A 13 24.82 -36.16 24.76
CA ARG A 13 26.06 -36.07 23.95
C ARG A 13 26.23 -37.24 22.99
N TYR A 14 25.98 -38.45 23.44
CA TYR A 14 26.02 -39.65 22.60
C TYR A 14 24.99 -39.63 21.47
N PHE A 15 23.79 -39.11 21.75
CA PHE A 15 22.73 -38.98 20.74
C PHE A 15 23.11 -37.96 19.66
N ILE A 16 23.65 -36.81 20.05
CA ILE A 16 24.08 -35.74 19.12
C ILE A 16 25.31 -36.19 18.29
N GLU A 17 26.28 -36.91 18.88
CA GLU A 17 27.43 -37.43 18.14
C GLU A 17 27.06 -38.54 17.15
N HIS A 18 26.04 -39.34 17.44
CA HIS A 18 25.55 -40.37 16.50
C HIS A 18 24.68 -39.75 15.40
N LEU A 19 23.91 -38.71 15.69
CA LEU A 19 23.18 -37.96 14.70
C LEU A 19 24.11 -37.27 13.68
N LEU A 20 25.21 -36.68 14.14
CA LEU A 20 26.22 -36.04 13.29
C LEU A 20 27.05 -37.01 12.43
N ARG A 21 27.08 -38.31 12.75
CA ARG A 21 27.80 -39.35 11.99
C ARG A 21 26.89 -40.19 11.08
N SER A 22 25.60 -39.94 11.06
CA SER A 22 24.67 -40.66 10.19
C SER A 22 24.75 -40.16 8.74
N PRO A 23 25.08 -40.98 7.77
CA PRO A 23 25.12 -40.61 6.36
C PRO A 23 23.74 -40.15 5.82
N LEU A 24 22.65 -40.45 6.53
CA LEU A 24 21.30 -40.02 6.20
C LEU A 24 21.05 -38.53 6.47
N ILE A 25 21.86 -37.85 7.30
CA ILE A 25 21.72 -36.40 7.53
C ILE A 25 22.42 -35.61 6.44
N LEU A 26 23.51 -36.12 5.85
CA LEU A 26 24.17 -35.44 4.75
C LEU A 26 23.34 -35.45 3.45
N THR A 27 22.52 -36.45 3.23
CA THR A 27 21.63 -36.50 2.05
C THR A 27 20.35 -35.69 2.22
N GLY A 28 19.90 -35.46 3.46
CA GLY A 28 18.72 -34.61 3.75
C GLY A 28 18.98 -33.12 3.64
N ILE A 29 20.23 -32.66 3.77
CA ILE A 29 20.61 -31.23 3.66
C ILE A 29 20.86 -30.84 2.20
N LEU A 30 21.13 -31.77 1.31
CA LEU A 30 21.33 -31.51 -0.13
C LEU A 30 20.04 -31.52 -0.95
N GLY A 31 18.89 -31.76 -0.30
CA GLY A 31 17.56 -31.71 -0.93
C GLY A 31 16.79 -30.42 -0.73
N ALA A 32 17.41 -29.35 -0.22
CA ALA A 32 16.84 -28.02 -0.35
C ALA A 32 16.78 -27.68 -1.84
N GLN A 33 15.61 -27.85 -2.44
CA GLN A 33 15.39 -27.39 -3.82
C GLN A 33 15.87 -25.92 -3.83
N SER A 34 16.93 -25.66 -4.59
CA SER A 34 17.36 -24.29 -4.84
C SER A 34 16.11 -23.55 -5.30
N PRO A 35 15.76 -22.40 -4.67
CA PRO A 35 14.62 -21.64 -5.14
C PRO A 35 14.83 -21.42 -6.64
N ILE A 36 13.82 -21.76 -7.45
CA ILE A 36 13.88 -21.52 -8.90
C ILE A 36 14.31 -20.06 -9.06
N ALA A 37 15.51 -19.87 -9.65
CA ALA A 37 16.04 -18.53 -9.85
C ALA A 37 15.00 -17.74 -10.66
N ARG A 38 14.58 -16.59 -10.15
CA ARG A 38 13.69 -15.71 -10.90
C ARG A 38 14.39 -15.27 -12.17
N LEU A 39 13.69 -15.34 -13.30
CA LEU A 39 14.20 -14.84 -14.57
C LEU A 39 14.52 -13.36 -14.42
N GLN A 40 15.67 -12.95 -14.95
CA GLN A 40 15.97 -11.53 -15.05
C GLN A 40 15.08 -10.94 -16.15
N VAL A 41 14.16 -10.05 -15.76
CA VAL A 41 13.28 -9.38 -16.72
C VAL A 41 14.07 -8.31 -17.48
N THR A 42 13.96 -8.32 -18.79
CA THR A 42 14.59 -7.34 -19.69
C THR A 42 13.55 -6.42 -20.34
N SER A 43 12.30 -6.81 -20.29
CA SER A 43 11.15 -6.01 -20.71
C SER A 43 9.99 -6.18 -19.73
N PRO A 44 9.02 -5.24 -19.66
CA PRO A 44 7.83 -5.41 -18.82
C PRO A 44 7.06 -6.70 -19.12
N ALA A 45 7.05 -7.14 -20.38
CA ALA A 45 6.33 -8.33 -20.83
C ALA A 45 6.89 -9.65 -20.26
N ASP A 46 8.17 -9.66 -19.87
CA ASP A 46 8.82 -10.84 -19.30
C ASP A 46 8.36 -11.13 -17.88
N ALA A 47 7.81 -10.10 -17.17
CA ALA A 47 7.36 -10.24 -15.80
C ALA A 47 6.11 -11.13 -15.70
N LEU A 48 6.19 -12.15 -14.86
CA LEU A 48 5.10 -13.09 -14.57
C LEU A 48 4.30 -12.69 -13.32
N ASP A 49 4.95 -11.97 -12.41
CA ASP A 49 4.32 -11.41 -11.21
C ASP A 49 4.97 -10.07 -10.82
N VAL A 50 4.39 -9.39 -9.82
CA VAL A 50 4.89 -8.07 -9.39
C VAL A 50 6.27 -8.12 -8.75
N PHE A 51 6.70 -9.25 -8.22
CA PHE A 51 8.01 -9.40 -7.58
C PHE A 51 9.16 -9.47 -8.59
N ASP A 52 8.88 -9.79 -9.85
CA ASP A 52 9.90 -9.86 -10.89
C ASP A 52 10.51 -8.49 -11.21
N PHE A 53 9.81 -7.39 -10.90
CA PHE A 53 10.33 -6.02 -11.05
C PHE A 53 11.35 -5.64 -9.97
N ILE A 54 11.40 -6.33 -8.82
CA ILE A 54 12.18 -5.91 -7.64
C ILE A 54 13.66 -5.77 -7.96
N SER A 55 14.27 -6.78 -8.58
CA SER A 55 15.71 -6.79 -8.85
C SER A 55 16.14 -5.64 -9.76
N LEU A 56 15.39 -5.39 -10.84
CA LEU A 56 15.70 -4.31 -11.77
C LEU A 56 15.41 -2.93 -11.18
N ALA A 57 14.31 -2.79 -10.43
CA ALA A 57 14.02 -1.55 -9.71
C ALA A 57 15.13 -1.20 -8.71
N GLN A 58 15.65 -2.19 -7.99
CA GLN A 58 16.77 -2.01 -7.07
C GLN A 58 18.05 -1.58 -7.78
N GLN A 59 18.35 -2.16 -8.95
CA GLN A 59 19.52 -1.78 -9.75
C GLN A 59 19.42 -0.35 -10.29
N ASN A 60 18.23 0.11 -10.62
CA ASN A 60 17.99 1.43 -11.20
C ASN A 60 17.88 2.55 -10.15
N MET A 61 17.81 2.21 -8.86
CA MET A 61 17.70 3.19 -7.77
C MET A 61 18.99 3.26 -6.97
N SER A 62 19.30 4.44 -6.43
CA SER A 62 20.36 4.54 -5.39
C SER A 62 19.96 3.77 -4.13
N ALA A 63 20.94 3.30 -3.37
CA ALA A 63 20.69 2.53 -2.15
C ALA A 63 19.76 3.24 -1.15
N PRO A 64 19.88 4.56 -0.88
CA PRO A 64 18.95 5.27 0.00
C PRO A 64 17.54 5.40 -0.57
N HIS A 65 17.38 5.57 -1.88
CA HIS A 65 16.05 5.62 -2.52
C HIS A 65 15.37 4.26 -2.45
N TRP A 66 16.12 3.19 -2.69
CA TRP A 66 15.65 1.82 -2.51
C TRP A 66 15.25 1.53 -1.06
N ALA A 67 16.09 1.90 -0.09
CA ALA A 67 15.78 1.76 1.32
C ALA A 67 14.53 2.56 1.71
N TYR A 68 14.39 3.80 1.20
CA TYR A 68 13.19 4.59 1.44
C TYR A 68 11.91 3.89 0.94
N LEU A 69 11.97 3.22 -0.21
CA LEU A 69 10.86 2.44 -0.76
C LEU A 69 10.55 1.20 0.07
N MET A 70 11.59 0.45 0.45
CA MET A 70 11.44 -0.93 0.95
C MET A 70 11.27 -1.03 2.46
N THR A 71 11.88 -0.15 3.24
CA THR A 71 11.86 -0.25 4.70
C THR A 71 10.51 0.18 5.31
N GLY A 72 10.21 -0.37 6.46
CA GLY A 72 9.17 0.06 7.39
C GLY A 72 9.76 0.93 8.50
N VAL A 73 9.30 0.70 9.71
CA VAL A 73 9.80 1.30 10.96
C VAL A 73 10.28 0.20 11.89
N ASP A 74 11.08 0.57 12.88
CA ASP A 74 11.66 -0.32 13.88
C ASP A 74 12.25 -1.59 13.24
N ASP A 75 11.71 -2.77 13.55
CA ASP A 75 12.19 -4.05 13.04
C ASP A 75 11.54 -4.49 11.70
N ASP A 76 10.76 -3.61 11.05
CA ASP A 76 10.05 -3.90 9.79
C ASP A 76 8.93 -4.98 9.89
N LEU A 77 8.56 -5.41 11.09
CA LEU A 77 7.66 -6.56 11.30
C LEU A 77 6.23 -6.26 10.83
N THR A 78 5.68 -5.07 11.12
CA THR A 78 4.34 -4.68 10.64
C THR A 78 4.30 -4.65 9.11
N ARG A 79 5.38 -4.18 8.47
CA ARG A 79 5.53 -4.22 7.01
C ARG A 79 5.40 -5.63 6.46
N ASP A 80 6.08 -6.59 7.08
CA ASP A 80 6.12 -7.98 6.61
C ASP A 80 4.80 -8.70 6.94
N LEU A 81 4.28 -8.49 8.14
CA LEU A 81 2.97 -9.03 8.56
C LEU A 81 1.82 -8.55 7.67
N ASN A 82 1.84 -7.32 7.17
CA ASN A 82 0.85 -6.85 6.20
C ASN A 82 0.73 -7.77 4.97
N HIS A 83 1.83 -8.36 4.52
CA HIS A 83 1.80 -9.31 3.42
C HIS A 83 1.52 -10.74 3.89
N ASP A 84 2.17 -11.18 4.96
CA ASP A 84 2.06 -12.57 5.42
C ASP A 84 0.68 -12.92 5.97
N ALA A 85 -0.04 -11.96 6.56
CA ALA A 85 -1.37 -12.15 7.12
C ALA A 85 -2.42 -12.58 6.08
N PHE A 86 -2.21 -12.31 4.79
CA PHE A 86 -3.09 -12.87 3.76
C PHE A 86 -3.14 -14.40 3.77
N ARG A 87 -2.11 -15.09 4.28
CA ARG A 87 -2.07 -16.56 4.42
C ARG A 87 -3.06 -17.09 5.46
N LEU A 88 -3.52 -16.23 6.36
CA LEU A 88 -4.57 -16.57 7.35
C LEU A 88 -5.95 -16.70 6.71
N PHE A 89 -6.14 -16.18 5.52
CA PHE A 89 -7.41 -16.21 4.81
C PHE A 89 -7.35 -17.18 3.62
N GLN A 90 -8.21 -18.20 3.66
CA GLN A 90 -8.30 -19.22 2.63
C GLN A 90 -9.48 -18.93 1.72
N ILE A 91 -9.28 -19.01 0.40
CA ILE A 91 -10.36 -18.85 -0.60
C ILE A 91 -11.17 -20.16 -0.66
N ARG A 92 -12.48 -20.03 -0.64
CA ARG A 92 -13.45 -21.14 -0.77
C ARG A 92 -14.04 -21.13 -2.18
N PRO A 93 -13.55 -21.98 -3.08
CA PRO A 93 -14.00 -21.96 -4.47
C PRO A 93 -15.41 -22.59 -4.59
N ARG A 94 -16.30 -21.90 -5.32
CA ARG A 94 -17.62 -22.42 -5.74
C ARG A 94 -17.50 -22.99 -7.15
N ARG A 95 -18.28 -24.03 -7.44
CA ARG A 95 -18.31 -24.70 -8.76
C ARG A 95 -19.71 -24.59 -9.36
N PHE A 96 -19.85 -24.93 -10.63
CA PHE A 96 -21.10 -24.91 -11.40
C PHE A 96 -21.71 -23.51 -11.54
N VAL A 97 -20.84 -22.48 -11.56
CA VAL A 97 -21.19 -21.08 -11.81
C VAL A 97 -20.68 -20.69 -13.20
N ASP A 98 -21.51 -19.99 -13.99
CA ASP A 98 -21.06 -19.42 -15.26
C ASP A 98 -20.10 -18.24 -15.00
N VAL A 99 -18.86 -18.41 -15.45
CA VAL A 99 -17.78 -17.44 -15.32
C VAL A 99 -17.10 -17.15 -16.67
N GLN A 100 -17.84 -17.34 -17.77
CA GLN A 100 -17.31 -17.04 -19.12
C GLN A 100 -16.96 -15.55 -19.24
N LYS A 101 -17.80 -14.67 -18.70
CA LYS A 101 -17.58 -13.22 -18.65
C LYS A 101 -17.36 -12.79 -17.20
N ILE A 102 -16.28 -12.07 -16.97
CA ILE A 102 -15.96 -11.48 -15.68
C ILE A 102 -16.05 -9.97 -15.79
N ASP A 103 -16.78 -9.36 -14.86
CA ASP A 103 -16.84 -7.91 -14.69
C ASP A 103 -16.18 -7.54 -13.35
N THR A 104 -15.08 -6.79 -13.43
CA THR A 104 -14.31 -6.31 -12.28
C THR A 104 -14.64 -4.89 -11.91
N SER A 105 -15.62 -4.28 -12.54
CA SER A 105 -15.99 -2.90 -12.28
C SER A 105 -16.62 -2.72 -10.89
N VAL A 106 -16.38 -1.54 -10.31
CA VAL A 106 -16.96 -1.13 -9.03
C VAL A 106 -17.47 0.30 -9.10
N GLN A 107 -18.48 0.60 -8.28
CA GLN A 107 -18.95 1.98 -8.08
C GLN A 107 -18.38 2.54 -6.78
N ILE A 108 -17.67 3.67 -6.86
CA ILE A 108 -17.14 4.36 -5.68
C ILE A 108 -17.50 5.84 -5.80
N PHE A 109 -18.15 6.42 -4.81
CA PHE A 109 -18.61 7.80 -4.80
C PHE A 109 -19.40 8.22 -6.04
N GLY A 110 -20.24 7.30 -6.56
CA GLY A 110 -21.05 7.54 -7.76
C GLY A 110 -20.29 7.47 -9.08
N GLN A 111 -19.01 7.10 -9.04
CA GLN A 111 -18.18 6.93 -10.24
C GLN A 111 -17.95 5.45 -10.57
N HIS A 112 -17.99 5.15 -11.85
CA HIS A 112 -17.66 3.83 -12.38
C HIS A 112 -16.14 3.68 -12.54
N HIS A 113 -15.59 2.65 -11.92
CA HIS A 113 -14.19 2.26 -12.04
C HIS A 113 -14.10 0.85 -12.64
N PRO A 114 -13.36 0.65 -13.75
CA PRO A 114 -13.24 -0.67 -14.40
C PRO A 114 -12.53 -1.72 -13.54
N SER A 115 -11.83 -1.29 -12.50
CA SER A 115 -11.04 -2.14 -11.61
C SER A 115 -11.21 -1.69 -10.15
N PRO A 116 -11.27 -2.62 -9.18
CA PRO A 116 -11.24 -2.29 -7.76
C PRO A 116 -9.84 -1.98 -7.24
N ILE A 117 -8.81 -1.97 -8.11
CA ILE A 117 -7.42 -1.71 -7.74
C ILE A 117 -7.12 -0.23 -7.95
N LEU A 118 -6.74 0.46 -6.87
CA LEU A 118 -6.38 1.88 -6.84
C LEU A 118 -4.86 2.02 -6.70
N ILE A 119 -4.31 3.12 -7.23
CA ILE A 119 -2.92 3.51 -6.99
C ILE A 119 -2.86 4.41 -5.77
N GLU A 120 -2.18 3.95 -4.72
CA GLU A 120 -2.02 4.65 -3.45
C GLU A 120 -1.14 5.92 -3.55
N PRO A 121 -1.36 6.91 -2.66
CA PRO A 121 -0.63 8.17 -2.69
C PRO A 121 0.79 8.01 -2.14
N VAL A 122 1.72 7.63 -2.98
CA VAL A 122 3.14 7.67 -2.63
C VAL A 122 3.75 8.99 -3.09
N GLY A 123 4.37 9.69 -2.17
CA GLY A 123 5.04 10.94 -2.45
C GLY A 123 6.41 10.77 -3.11
N SER A 124 6.93 11.85 -3.65
CA SER A 124 8.30 11.93 -4.17
C SER A 124 8.64 10.88 -5.25
N GLN A 125 7.75 10.62 -6.20
CA GLN A 125 7.92 9.52 -7.16
C GLN A 125 9.11 9.73 -8.12
N ARG A 126 9.57 10.97 -8.33
CA ARG A 126 10.83 11.23 -9.06
C ARG A 126 12.07 10.67 -8.36
N THR A 127 11.95 10.31 -7.10
CA THR A 127 12.98 9.55 -6.37
C THR A 127 13.18 8.15 -6.95
N PHE A 128 12.13 7.58 -7.57
CA PHE A 128 12.14 6.21 -8.08
C PHE A 128 12.33 6.14 -9.61
N HIS A 129 11.90 7.18 -10.33
CA HIS A 129 12.06 7.31 -11.78
C HIS A 129 11.91 8.77 -12.20
N SER A 130 12.67 9.22 -13.20
CA SER A 130 12.70 10.63 -13.65
C SER A 130 11.32 11.20 -13.99
N ASP A 131 10.43 10.40 -14.60
CA ASP A 131 9.08 10.81 -14.98
C ASP A 131 8.08 10.81 -13.80
N GLY A 132 8.41 10.11 -12.70
CA GLY A 132 7.67 10.10 -11.45
C GLY A 132 6.15 9.98 -11.62
N GLU A 133 5.42 10.93 -11.05
CA GLU A 133 3.96 10.94 -11.03
C GLU A 133 3.32 11.05 -12.43
N LEU A 134 4.03 11.60 -13.42
CA LEU A 134 3.51 11.68 -14.82
C LEU A 134 3.45 10.28 -15.44
N ALA A 135 4.50 9.46 -15.26
CA ALA A 135 4.50 8.09 -15.74
C ALA A 135 3.39 7.27 -15.08
N THR A 136 3.22 7.43 -13.76
CA THR A 136 2.16 6.76 -13.00
C THR A 136 0.76 7.19 -13.46
N ALA A 137 0.54 8.48 -13.70
CA ALA A 137 -0.74 9.01 -14.18
C ALA A 137 -1.09 8.47 -15.58
N ARG A 138 -0.12 8.46 -16.51
CA ARG A 138 -0.31 7.89 -17.86
C ARG A 138 -0.64 6.40 -17.80
N ALA A 139 0.07 5.64 -16.97
CA ALA A 139 -0.18 4.22 -16.77
C ALA A 139 -1.58 3.95 -16.17
N ALA A 140 -1.94 4.70 -15.13
CA ALA A 140 -3.24 4.60 -14.49
C ALA A 140 -4.38 4.89 -15.48
N ARG A 141 -4.23 5.94 -16.31
CA ARG A 141 -5.17 6.26 -17.39
C ARG A 141 -5.27 5.10 -18.38
N ALA A 142 -4.14 4.61 -18.88
CA ALA A 142 -4.10 3.55 -19.90
C ALA A 142 -4.77 2.26 -19.41
N ARG A 143 -4.65 1.94 -18.14
CA ARG A 143 -5.22 0.72 -17.53
C ARG A 143 -6.59 0.93 -16.87
N GLY A 144 -7.10 2.16 -16.84
CA GLY A 144 -8.40 2.49 -16.26
C GLY A 144 -8.43 2.52 -14.72
N ASN A 145 -7.29 2.47 -14.05
CA ASN A 145 -7.21 2.49 -12.59
C ASN A 145 -7.33 3.91 -12.02
N GLN A 146 -7.93 4.06 -10.85
CA GLN A 146 -7.96 5.34 -10.14
C GLN A 146 -6.62 5.61 -9.47
N MET A 147 -6.17 6.85 -9.50
CA MET A 147 -4.95 7.33 -8.86
C MET A 147 -5.30 8.32 -7.74
N ILE A 148 -4.63 8.16 -6.59
CA ILE A 148 -4.62 9.10 -5.49
C ILE A 148 -3.27 9.81 -5.52
N LEU A 149 -3.26 11.14 -5.66
CA LEU A 149 -2.03 11.93 -5.68
C LEU A 149 -1.67 12.43 -4.29
N SER A 150 -0.40 12.28 -3.90
CA SER A 150 0.08 12.71 -2.59
C SER A 150 0.28 14.23 -2.50
N THR A 151 0.07 14.82 -1.30
CA THR A 151 0.49 16.19 -0.98
C THR A 151 1.98 16.44 -1.29
N VAL A 152 2.82 15.44 -1.03
CA VAL A 152 4.27 15.52 -1.24
C VAL A 152 4.68 14.96 -2.61
N THR A 153 3.87 15.22 -3.63
CA THR A 153 4.20 14.97 -5.03
C THR A 153 5.41 15.80 -5.48
N THR A 154 6.20 15.28 -6.41
CA THR A 154 7.33 15.99 -7.04
C THR A 154 6.95 16.65 -8.37
N THR A 155 5.70 16.49 -8.78
CA THR A 155 5.17 17.04 -10.02
C THR A 155 3.96 17.94 -9.70
N PRO A 156 3.81 19.12 -10.32
CA PRO A 156 2.65 19.96 -10.11
C PRO A 156 1.33 19.21 -10.35
N LEU A 157 0.37 19.36 -9.44
CA LEU A 157 -0.93 18.68 -9.50
C LEU A 157 -1.63 18.86 -10.86
N ARG A 158 -1.58 20.10 -11.42
CA ARG A 158 -2.20 20.39 -12.73
C ARG A 158 -1.59 19.56 -13.86
N ASP A 159 -0.27 19.30 -13.80
CA ASP A 159 0.41 18.50 -14.83
C ASP A 159 0.03 17.03 -14.71
N VAL A 160 -0.05 16.51 -13.48
CA VAL A 160 -0.52 15.14 -13.21
C VAL A 160 -1.98 14.98 -13.65
N ALA A 161 -2.86 15.93 -13.32
CA ALA A 161 -4.27 15.92 -13.72
C ALA A 161 -4.42 15.93 -15.26
N ARG A 162 -3.61 16.73 -15.96
CA ARG A 162 -3.59 16.77 -17.43
C ARG A 162 -3.20 15.42 -18.05
N GLU A 163 -2.22 14.72 -17.47
CA GLU A 163 -1.81 13.38 -17.95
C GLU A 163 -2.83 12.29 -17.60
N PHE A 164 -3.45 12.38 -16.42
CA PHE A 164 -4.44 11.41 -15.97
C PHE A 164 -5.75 11.49 -16.72
N GLN A 165 -6.19 12.70 -17.13
CA GLN A 165 -7.39 12.98 -17.93
C GLN A 165 -8.71 12.50 -17.32
N ARG A 166 -8.74 12.29 -16.03
CA ARG A 166 -9.91 11.97 -15.21
C ARG A 166 -9.79 12.70 -13.88
N PRO A 167 -10.87 12.87 -13.10
CA PRO A 167 -10.76 13.44 -11.77
C PRO A 167 -9.82 12.62 -10.89
N LEU A 168 -8.74 13.27 -10.43
CA LEU A 168 -7.84 12.69 -9.43
C LEU A 168 -8.53 12.64 -8.07
N TRP A 169 -8.07 11.73 -7.22
CA TRP A 169 -8.23 11.85 -5.78
C TRP A 169 -6.96 12.47 -5.22
N PHE A 170 -7.10 13.36 -4.26
CA PHE A 170 -5.97 14.05 -3.66
C PHE A 170 -5.80 13.65 -2.20
N GLN A 171 -4.61 13.18 -1.82
CA GLN A 171 -4.29 12.87 -0.44
C GLN A 171 -3.72 14.10 0.25
N LEU A 172 -4.31 14.45 1.39
CA LEU A 172 -3.94 15.58 2.21
C LEU A 172 -3.17 15.14 3.46
N TYR A 173 -1.99 15.71 3.64
CA TYR A 173 -1.41 15.90 4.96
C TYR A 173 -1.84 17.29 5.46
N ALA A 174 -2.71 17.32 6.46
CA ALA A 174 -3.10 18.58 7.06
C ALA A 174 -1.92 19.20 7.82
N SER A 175 -1.79 20.50 7.81
CA SER A 175 -0.81 21.27 8.57
C SER A 175 -1.47 21.94 9.77
N ASN A 176 -0.72 22.20 10.84
CA ASN A 176 -1.16 23.04 11.96
C ASN A 176 -1.48 24.45 11.52
N ASN A 177 -0.87 24.91 10.42
CA ASN A 177 -1.22 26.17 9.80
C ASN A 177 -2.48 26.00 8.93
N LYS A 178 -3.60 26.55 9.41
CA LYS A 178 -4.89 26.51 8.69
C LYS A 178 -4.79 27.08 7.28
N GLY A 179 -4.00 28.14 7.06
CA GLY A 179 -3.82 28.76 5.77
C GLY A 179 -3.17 27.82 4.74
N ILE A 180 -2.20 27.02 5.18
CA ILE A 180 -1.54 26.02 4.32
C ILE A 180 -2.54 24.91 3.96
N THR A 181 -3.25 24.37 4.94
CA THR A 181 -4.27 23.33 4.71
C THR A 181 -5.34 23.82 3.74
N ASN A 182 -5.84 25.05 3.93
CA ASN A 182 -6.82 25.66 3.05
C ASN A 182 -6.28 25.81 1.62
N GLY A 183 -5.06 26.30 1.47
CA GLY A 183 -4.44 26.48 0.17
C GLY A 183 -4.21 25.16 -0.58
N LEU A 184 -3.86 24.08 0.13
CA LEU A 184 -3.74 22.74 -0.46
C LEU A 184 -5.09 22.20 -0.96
N ILE A 185 -6.14 22.37 -0.15
CA ILE A 185 -7.51 21.98 -0.52
C ILE A 185 -7.99 22.78 -1.73
N GLN A 186 -7.81 24.09 -1.73
CA GLN A 186 -8.19 24.94 -2.85
C GLN A 186 -7.48 24.52 -4.16
N LYS A 187 -6.18 24.24 -4.11
CA LYS A 187 -5.44 23.75 -5.28
C LYS A 187 -5.99 22.41 -5.80
N ALA A 188 -6.42 21.52 -4.90
CA ALA A 188 -7.03 20.26 -5.29
C ALA A 188 -8.39 20.47 -5.98
N GLU A 189 -9.23 21.36 -5.46
CA GLU A 189 -10.52 21.73 -6.09
C GLU A 189 -10.33 22.39 -7.46
N GLU A 190 -9.41 23.35 -7.55
CA GLU A 190 -9.08 24.03 -8.82
C GLU A 190 -8.56 23.06 -9.90
N ALA A 191 -7.90 21.98 -9.50
CA ALA A 191 -7.45 20.93 -10.40
C ALA A 191 -8.55 19.90 -10.74
N GLY A 192 -9.77 20.04 -10.19
CA GLY A 192 -10.90 19.15 -10.44
C GLY A 192 -10.83 17.83 -9.68
N CYS A 193 -10.13 17.76 -8.55
CA CYS A 193 -10.16 16.58 -7.68
C CYS A 193 -11.56 16.40 -7.09
N LEU A 194 -12.05 15.15 -7.01
CA LEU A 194 -13.38 14.85 -6.49
C LEU A 194 -13.37 14.28 -5.09
N VAL A 195 -12.24 13.74 -4.65
CA VAL A 195 -12.09 13.08 -3.34
C VAL A 195 -10.84 13.64 -2.66
N LEU A 196 -11.01 14.02 -1.41
CA LEU A 196 -9.95 14.40 -0.49
C LEU A 196 -9.69 13.24 0.48
N VAL A 197 -8.50 12.65 0.41
CA VAL A 197 -8.07 11.55 1.28
C VAL A 197 -7.21 12.13 2.40
N VAL A 198 -7.79 12.32 3.57
CA VAL A 198 -7.09 12.90 4.74
C VAL A 198 -6.34 11.79 5.47
N THR A 199 -5.03 11.91 5.54
CA THR A 199 -4.16 10.92 6.20
C THR A 199 -3.99 11.28 7.68
N VAL A 200 -4.28 10.32 8.58
CA VAL A 200 -4.28 10.52 10.04
C VAL A 200 -3.28 9.62 10.79
N ASP A 201 -2.63 8.70 10.10
CA ASP A 201 -1.68 7.72 10.66
C ASP A 201 -0.23 8.26 10.76
N THR A 202 -0.06 9.59 10.74
CA THR A 202 1.24 10.24 10.79
C THR A 202 1.31 11.32 11.88
N PRO A 203 0.87 11.04 13.12
CA PRO A 203 0.91 12.05 14.21
C PRO A 203 2.34 12.40 14.62
N THR A 204 3.29 11.55 14.29
CA THR A 204 4.74 11.75 14.48
C THR A 204 5.49 11.11 13.31
N GLY A 205 6.79 11.35 13.22
CA GLY A 205 7.66 10.61 12.29
C GLY A 205 7.84 9.16 12.74
N GLY A 206 7.74 8.21 11.81
CA GLY A 206 8.08 6.81 12.10
C GLY A 206 9.58 6.63 12.35
N ASN A 207 9.93 5.71 13.26
CA ASN A 207 11.32 5.37 13.57
C ASN A 207 11.93 4.49 12.47
N ARG A 208 12.45 5.11 11.40
CA ARG A 208 12.98 4.42 10.20
C ARG A 208 14.46 4.07 10.35
N GLU A 209 14.77 3.17 11.29
CA GLU A 209 16.13 2.79 11.61
C GLU A 209 16.88 2.20 10.41
N ASN A 210 16.26 1.29 9.67
CA ASN A 210 16.89 0.65 8.53
C ASN A 210 17.17 1.64 7.39
N LEU A 211 16.30 2.65 7.19
CA LEU A 211 16.60 3.75 6.29
C LEU A 211 17.78 4.61 6.81
N ALA A 212 17.80 4.90 8.10
CA ALA A 212 18.88 5.68 8.70
C ALA A 212 20.26 4.95 8.61
N ARG A 213 20.28 3.62 8.77
CA ARG A 213 21.50 2.78 8.65
C ARG A 213 22.06 2.73 7.23
N THR A 214 21.23 2.89 6.19
CA THR A 214 21.72 2.94 4.80
C THR A 214 22.41 4.25 4.45
N GLY A 215 22.40 5.21 5.37
CA GLY A 215 22.97 6.53 5.18
C GLY A 215 22.04 7.44 4.34
N ARG A 216 22.33 8.73 4.43
CA ARG A 216 21.76 9.69 3.47
C ARG A 216 22.46 9.49 2.13
N PRO A 217 21.78 9.71 0.99
CA PRO A 217 22.47 9.71 -0.31
C PRO A 217 23.73 10.53 -0.23
N GLY A 218 24.82 10.00 -0.76
CA GLY A 218 26.10 10.71 -0.78
C GLY A 218 25.94 12.09 -1.41
N GLU A 219 26.69 13.04 -0.92
CA GLU A 219 26.81 14.37 -1.50
C GLU A 219 27.22 14.18 -2.96
N GLY A 220 26.29 14.31 -3.91
CA GLY A 220 26.56 14.20 -5.35
C GLY A 220 25.58 13.37 -6.16
N GLU A 221 24.90 12.36 -5.61
CA GLU A 221 24.03 11.48 -6.41
C GLU A 221 22.62 12.01 -6.63
N CYS A 222 22.13 12.91 -5.80
CA CYS A 222 20.83 13.56 -5.99
C CYS A 222 20.79 14.95 -5.33
N LEU A 223 21.33 15.96 -5.99
CA LEU A 223 21.39 17.34 -5.48
C LEU A 223 20.01 17.99 -5.28
N THR A 224 18.95 17.49 -5.94
CA THR A 224 17.63 18.14 -5.95
C THR A 224 16.65 17.55 -4.94
N CYS A 225 16.76 16.28 -4.59
CA CYS A 225 15.80 15.63 -3.68
C CYS A 225 16.24 15.59 -2.21
N HIS A 226 17.47 16.05 -1.89
CA HIS A 226 18.02 15.97 -0.54
C HIS A 226 18.51 17.32 0.03
N GLU A 227 18.15 18.44 -0.59
CA GLU A 227 18.40 19.75 0.00
C GLU A 227 17.67 19.84 1.36
N PRO A 228 18.39 20.05 2.49
CA PRO A 228 17.77 20.01 3.81
C PRO A 228 16.90 21.24 4.09
N GLY A 229 15.98 21.08 5.04
CA GLY A 229 15.16 22.15 5.56
C GLY A 229 13.99 22.56 4.68
N LEU A 230 13.32 23.66 5.07
CA LEU A 230 12.12 24.15 4.41
C LEU A 230 12.34 24.47 2.93
N LYS A 231 13.47 25.06 2.57
CA LYS A 231 13.80 25.43 1.18
C LYS A 231 13.89 24.20 0.27
N GLY A 232 14.54 23.12 0.73
CA GLY A 232 14.60 21.86 -0.01
C GLY A 232 13.24 21.20 -0.14
N MET A 233 12.43 21.25 0.92
CA MET A 233 11.07 20.73 0.90
C MET A 233 10.20 21.49 -0.14
N LEU A 234 10.23 22.82 -0.16
CA LEU A 234 9.49 23.63 -1.12
C LEU A 234 9.93 23.37 -2.55
N LYS A 235 11.23 23.36 -2.81
CA LYS A 235 11.78 23.08 -4.15
C LYS A 235 11.36 21.70 -4.68
N LYS A 236 11.18 20.74 -3.78
CA LYS A 236 10.81 19.35 -4.11
C LYS A 236 9.31 19.16 -4.31
N HIS A 237 8.48 19.91 -3.58
CA HIS A 237 7.04 19.67 -3.50
C HIS A 237 6.22 20.87 -3.96
N PRO A 238 5.90 20.95 -5.26
CA PRO A 238 5.21 22.11 -5.87
C PRO A 238 3.80 22.34 -5.32
N MET A 239 3.24 21.44 -4.54
CA MET A 239 1.97 21.68 -3.84
C MET A 239 2.04 22.86 -2.88
N TYR A 240 3.22 23.18 -2.35
CA TYR A 240 3.44 24.29 -1.42
C TYR A 240 3.78 25.62 -2.11
N ASP A 241 3.96 25.65 -3.44
CA ASP A 241 4.27 26.86 -4.18
C ASP A 241 3.19 27.93 -3.99
N GLY A 242 3.62 29.16 -3.67
CA GLY A 242 2.73 30.28 -3.44
C GLY A 242 1.96 30.25 -2.11
N LEU A 243 2.21 29.29 -1.23
CA LEU A 243 1.64 29.28 0.12
C LEU A 243 2.56 30.02 1.09
N GLU A 244 1.96 30.66 2.12
CA GLU A 244 2.70 31.33 3.18
C GLU A 244 3.30 30.30 4.14
N MET A 245 4.61 30.00 3.96
CA MET A 245 5.32 28.95 4.68
C MET A 245 6.10 29.44 5.90
N SER A 246 6.09 30.73 6.24
CA SER A 246 6.85 31.27 7.36
C SER A 246 6.45 30.68 8.73
N LYS A 247 5.20 30.19 8.82
CA LYS A 247 4.65 29.55 10.02
C LYS A 247 4.40 28.06 9.83
N PHE A 248 5.11 27.42 8.89
CA PHE A 248 5.01 26.00 8.67
C PHE A 248 5.68 25.21 9.81
N GLY A 249 4.88 24.62 10.69
CA GLY A 249 5.35 23.82 11.82
C GLY A 249 5.64 22.35 11.47
N GLY A 250 5.46 21.95 10.20
CA GLY A 250 5.64 20.56 9.76
C GLY A 250 4.41 20.00 9.04
N ILE A 251 4.60 18.83 8.45
CA ILE A 251 3.53 17.99 7.91
C ILE A 251 2.94 17.22 9.09
N THR A 252 1.70 17.44 9.39
CA THR A 252 0.88 16.81 10.43
C THR A 252 1.49 16.76 11.83
N GLU A 253 0.90 17.55 12.66
CA GLU A 253 0.85 17.25 14.06
C GLU A 253 -0.50 16.61 14.38
N SER A 254 -1.24 16.55 15.16
CA SER A 254 -2.50 15.85 15.42
C SER A 254 -3.64 16.34 14.52
N VAL A 255 -4.16 15.48 13.69
CA VAL A 255 -5.47 15.67 13.05
C VAL A 255 -6.52 15.21 14.05
N THR A 256 -7.33 16.12 14.57
CA THR A 256 -8.45 15.85 15.48
C THR A 256 -9.78 15.82 14.74
N TRP A 257 -10.82 15.30 15.36
CA TRP A 257 -12.18 15.33 14.80
C TRP A 257 -12.64 16.75 14.49
N GLU A 258 -12.33 17.74 15.34
CA GLU A 258 -12.57 19.16 15.06
C GLU A 258 -11.86 19.63 13.79
N SER A 259 -10.65 19.11 13.52
CA SER A 259 -9.94 19.41 12.27
C SER A 259 -10.65 18.81 11.05
N ILE A 260 -11.18 17.61 11.17
CA ILE A 260 -11.96 16.94 10.11
C ILE A 260 -13.26 17.69 9.84
N ASP A 261 -14.00 18.07 10.89
CA ASP A 261 -15.26 18.83 10.73
C ASP A 261 -15.01 20.18 10.04
N ARG A 262 -13.94 20.88 10.41
CA ARG A 262 -13.52 22.10 9.74
C ARG A 262 -13.11 21.88 8.27
N ILE A 263 -12.36 20.81 7.96
CA ILE A 263 -12.00 20.46 6.56
C ILE A 263 -13.26 20.24 5.75
N ARG A 264 -14.27 19.59 6.31
CA ARG A 264 -15.56 19.36 5.66
C ARG A 264 -16.27 20.65 5.27
N GLU A 265 -16.23 21.66 6.14
CA GLU A 265 -16.85 22.97 5.86
C GLU A 265 -16.16 23.72 4.70
N MET A 266 -14.90 23.36 4.40
CA MET A 266 -14.05 24.06 3.44
C MET A 266 -14.11 23.51 2.03
N THR A 267 -14.65 22.30 1.82
CA THR A 267 -14.61 21.63 0.53
C THR A 267 -15.91 20.93 0.17
N ARG A 268 -16.17 20.84 -1.14
CA ARG A 268 -17.24 20.00 -1.70
C ARG A 268 -16.76 18.61 -2.13
N MET A 269 -15.46 18.37 -2.07
CA MET A 269 -14.91 17.05 -2.34
C MET A 269 -15.46 16.01 -1.34
N LYS A 270 -15.57 14.78 -1.77
CA LYS A 270 -15.81 13.65 -0.86
C LYS A 270 -14.64 13.48 0.09
N ILE A 271 -14.90 13.34 1.39
CA ILE A 271 -13.85 13.20 2.40
C ILE A 271 -13.72 11.74 2.83
N VAL A 272 -12.53 11.22 2.61
CA VAL A 272 -12.12 9.87 3.02
C VAL A 272 -10.99 9.99 4.02
N VAL A 273 -11.08 9.29 5.15
CA VAL A 273 -9.99 9.24 6.14
C VAL A 273 -9.15 7.99 5.91
N LYS A 274 -7.81 8.18 5.82
CA LYS A 274 -6.83 7.11 5.62
C LYS A 274 -5.98 6.95 6.88
N GLY A 275 -5.83 5.69 7.34
CA GLY A 275 -5.09 5.37 8.57
C GLY A 275 -5.99 4.79 9.67
N VAL A 276 -7.18 4.30 9.31
CA VAL A 276 -8.13 3.71 10.27
C VAL A 276 -7.79 2.24 10.48
N MET A 277 -7.53 1.87 11.74
CA MET A 277 -7.11 0.51 12.14
C MET A 277 -8.00 -0.11 13.23
N THR A 278 -9.01 0.62 13.73
CA THR A 278 -9.90 0.16 14.81
C THR A 278 -11.37 0.32 14.42
N SER A 279 -12.22 -0.53 14.97
CA SER A 279 -13.68 -0.43 14.80
C SER A 279 -14.24 0.85 15.42
N GLU A 280 -13.65 1.33 16.50
CA GLU A 280 -14.02 2.55 17.21
C GLU A 280 -13.85 3.79 16.32
N ASP A 281 -12.68 3.94 15.69
CA ASP A 281 -12.43 5.05 14.78
C ASP A 281 -13.27 4.94 13.50
N ALA A 282 -13.50 3.72 13.00
CA ALA A 282 -14.38 3.50 11.87
C ALA A 282 -15.83 3.90 12.18
N GLN A 283 -16.33 3.63 13.40
CA GLN A 283 -17.64 4.08 13.85
C GLN A 283 -17.72 5.61 13.93
N LEU A 284 -16.70 6.26 14.49
CA LEU A 284 -16.62 7.72 14.56
C LEU A 284 -16.58 8.35 13.15
N CYS A 285 -15.87 7.75 12.21
CA CYS A 285 -15.90 8.21 10.81
C CYS A 285 -17.32 8.25 10.23
N VAL A 286 -18.13 7.22 10.53
CA VAL A 286 -19.53 7.19 10.10
C VAL A 286 -20.37 8.24 10.84
N GLU A 287 -20.18 8.41 12.15
CA GLU A 287 -20.92 9.37 12.99
C GLU A 287 -20.64 10.83 12.60
N HIS A 288 -19.38 11.13 12.28
CA HIS A 288 -19.00 12.43 11.69
C HIS A 288 -19.43 12.57 10.23
N GLY A 289 -20.12 11.56 9.64
CA GLY A 289 -20.70 11.56 8.30
C GLY A 289 -19.65 11.65 7.21
N LEU A 290 -18.49 11.04 7.36
CA LEU A 290 -17.47 10.95 6.32
C LEU A 290 -17.94 10.10 5.15
N ASP A 291 -17.39 10.37 3.96
CA ASP A 291 -17.82 9.68 2.75
C ASP A 291 -17.17 8.30 2.58
N GLY A 292 -16.07 8.01 3.26
CA GLY A 292 -15.39 6.72 3.20
C GLY A 292 -14.18 6.63 4.13
N ILE A 293 -13.62 5.44 4.23
CA ILE A 293 -12.40 5.18 5.01
C ILE A 293 -11.43 4.33 4.20
N VAL A 294 -10.13 4.49 4.48
CA VAL A 294 -9.07 3.56 4.05
C VAL A 294 -8.50 2.89 5.29
N VAL A 295 -8.71 1.59 5.40
CA VAL A 295 -8.04 0.74 6.39
C VAL A 295 -6.58 0.65 6.01
N SER A 296 -5.71 1.27 6.81
CA SER A 296 -4.31 1.49 6.46
C SER A 296 -3.44 1.65 7.70
N ASN A 297 -2.26 1.05 7.70
CA ASN A 297 -1.16 1.33 8.62
C ASN A 297 0.06 1.91 7.87
N HIS A 298 -0.22 2.66 6.79
CA HIS A 298 0.81 3.29 5.95
C HIS A 298 1.83 2.29 5.36
N GLY A 299 1.44 1.02 5.22
CA GLY A 299 2.34 -0.04 4.75
C GLY A 299 3.44 -0.41 5.74
N GLY A 300 3.21 -0.26 7.05
CA GLY A 300 4.17 -0.50 8.13
C GLY A 300 5.30 0.54 8.12
N ARG A 301 4.99 1.81 7.82
CA ARG A 301 5.99 2.88 7.65
C ARG A 301 5.92 3.97 8.72
N GLN A 302 4.93 3.91 9.61
CA GLN A 302 4.67 4.91 10.65
C GLN A 302 4.67 4.30 12.05
N GLU A 303 4.20 3.09 12.20
CA GLU A 303 4.03 2.41 13.48
C GLU A 303 4.35 0.91 13.37
N GLU A 304 4.86 0.33 14.45
CA GLU A 304 5.20 -1.09 14.56
C GLU A 304 4.21 -1.79 15.51
N THR A 305 2.93 -1.74 15.13
CA THR A 305 1.85 -2.31 15.95
C THR A 305 1.70 -3.82 15.83
N LEU A 306 2.38 -4.44 14.87
CA LEU A 306 2.24 -5.86 14.51
C LEU A 306 0.82 -6.24 14.05
N LEU A 307 0.00 -5.26 13.72
CA LEU A 307 -1.39 -5.43 13.31
C LEU A 307 -1.53 -5.17 11.82
N SER A 308 -1.83 -6.21 11.05
CA SER A 308 -2.03 -6.09 9.61
C SER A 308 -3.42 -5.56 9.26
N THR A 309 -3.51 -4.83 8.16
CA THR A 309 -4.79 -4.24 7.72
C THR A 309 -5.83 -5.28 7.35
N ILE A 310 -5.42 -6.43 6.77
CA ILE A 310 -6.37 -7.49 6.42
C ILE A 310 -6.96 -8.20 7.65
N GLU A 311 -6.25 -8.22 8.79
CA GLU A 311 -6.76 -8.82 10.03
C GLU A 311 -7.80 -7.96 10.73
N VAL A 312 -7.68 -6.63 10.66
CA VAL A 312 -8.66 -5.69 11.26
C VAL A 312 -9.85 -5.40 10.34
N LEU A 313 -9.72 -5.69 9.04
CA LEU A 313 -10.78 -5.43 8.07
C LEU A 313 -12.15 -6.01 8.47
N PRO A 314 -12.27 -7.26 8.99
CA PRO A 314 -13.56 -7.83 9.36
C PRO A 314 -14.31 -7.01 10.45
N GLU A 315 -13.63 -6.54 11.48
CA GLU A 315 -14.25 -5.75 12.55
C GLU A 315 -14.71 -4.38 12.04
N ILE A 316 -13.90 -3.74 11.18
CA ILE A 316 -14.22 -2.45 10.56
C ILE A 316 -15.43 -2.57 9.63
N VAL A 317 -15.45 -3.56 8.76
CA VAL A 317 -16.61 -3.82 7.88
C VAL A 317 -17.87 -4.10 8.68
N ASN A 318 -17.75 -4.86 9.78
CA ASN A 318 -18.87 -5.20 10.64
C ASN A 318 -19.47 -3.96 11.35
N VAL A 319 -18.66 -2.99 11.74
CA VAL A 319 -19.15 -1.77 12.38
C VAL A 319 -19.68 -0.77 11.36
N VAL A 320 -19.04 -0.65 10.19
CA VAL A 320 -19.46 0.26 9.11
C VAL A 320 -20.77 -0.19 8.45
N LYS A 321 -21.01 -1.49 8.30
CA LYS A 321 -22.24 -2.10 7.78
C LYS A 321 -22.70 -1.53 6.43
N GLY A 322 -21.76 -1.21 5.54
CA GLY A 322 -22.03 -0.69 4.22
C GLY A 322 -22.57 0.75 4.16
N ARG A 323 -22.57 1.48 5.28
CA ARG A 323 -23.03 2.89 5.34
C ARG A 323 -22.14 3.82 4.52
N ILE A 324 -20.83 3.52 4.46
CA ILE A 324 -19.84 4.21 3.64
C ILE A 324 -18.89 3.18 3.01
N PRO A 325 -18.26 3.46 1.87
CA PRO A 325 -17.22 2.61 1.29
C PRO A 325 -16.04 2.39 2.24
N VAL A 326 -15.59 1.14 2.35
CA VAL A 326 -14.39 0.73 3.07
C VAL A 326 -13.33 0.36 2.04
N LEU A 327 -12.32 1.18 1.91
CA LEU A 327 -11.12 0.91 1.12
C LEU A 327 -10.06 0.29 2.03
N ILE A 328 -9.08 -0.39 1.45
CA ILE A 328 -7.99 -1.00 2.21
C ILE A 328 -6.69 -0.95 1.42
N ASP A 329 -5.58 -0.71 2.10
CA ASP A 329 -4.24 -0.85 1.54
C ASP A 329 -3.34 -1.73 2.43
N SER A 330 -2.05 -1.71 2.17
CA SER A 330 -0.98 -2.41 2.88
C SER A 330 -0.91 -3.92 2.59
N GLY A 331 0.25 -4.34 2.11
CA GLY A 331 0.59 -5.76 1.92
C GLY A 331 0.14 -6.43 0.62
N PHE A 332 -0.70 -5.83 -0.20
CA PHE A 332 -1.21 -6.40 -1.43
C PHE A 332 -0.13 -6.65 -2.48
N ARG A 333 -0.05 -7.88 -3.00
CA ARG A 333 0.93 -8.32 -4.02
C ARG A 333 0.32 -9.18 -5.12
N ARG A 334 -0.84 -9.78 -4.88
CA ARG A 334 -1.47 -10.76 -5.76
C ARG A 334 -2.95 -10.44 -5.97
N GLY A 335 -3.51 -10.85 -7.10
CA GLY A 335 -4.96 -10.81 -7.31
C GLY A 335 -5.75 -11.63 -6.28
N THR A 336 -5.15 -12.67 -5.71
CA THR A 336 -5.76 -13.42 -4.59
C THR A 336 -5.87 -12.59 -3.31
N ASP A 337 -4.95 -11.67 -3.05
CA ASP A 337 -5.02 -10.76 -1.90
C ASP A 337 -6.17 -9.76 -2.09
N VAL A 338 -6.28 -9.21 -3.30
CA VAL A 338 -7.40 -8.35 -3.69
C VAL A 338 -8.73 -9.07 -3.50
N PHE A 339 -8.85 -10.30 -4.01
CA PHE A 339 -10.06 -11.12 -3.87
C PHE A 339 -10.44 -11.35 -2.41
N LYS A 340 -9.46 -11.65 -1.53
CA LYS A 340 -9.71 -11.86 -0.10
C LYS A 340 -10.27 -10.61 0.58
N ALA A 341 -9.69 -9.45 0.32
CA ALA A 341 -10.17 -8.19 0.88
C ALA A 341 -11.60 -7.85 0.41
N LEU A 342 -11.87 -8.02 -0.89
CA LEU A 342 -13.22 -7.83 -1.45
C LEU A 342 -14.23 -8.81 -0.82
N ALA A 343 -13.83 -10.06 -0.62
CA ALA A 343 -14.69 -11.08 0.00
C ALA A 343 -14.98 -10.77 1.48
N ILE A 344 -14.06 -10.16 2.21
CA ILE A 344 -14.30 -9.71 3.59
C ILE A 344 -15.25 -8.50 3.62
N GLY A 345 -15.30 -7.70 2.55
CA GLY A 345 -16.23 -6.59 2.42
C GLY A 345 -15.58 -5.24 2.08
N ALA A 346 -14.31 -5.23 1.69
CA ALA A 346 -13.71 -4.02 1.13
C ALA A 346 -14.38 -3.65 -0.20
N THR A 347 -14.55 -2.35 -0.45
CA THR A 347 -15.08 -1.81 -1.71
C THR A 347 -14.01 -1.80 -2.79
N ALA A 348 -12.78 -1.45 -2.42
CA ALA A 348 -11.63 -1.40 -3.32
C ALA A 348 -10.31 -1.53 -2.54
N VAL A 349 -9.22 -1.76 -3.27
CA VAL A 349 -7.90 -2.06 -2.73
C VAL A 349 -6.87 -1.09 -3.29
N GLY A 350 -6.08 -0.48 -2.41
CA GLY A 350 -4.95 0.36 -2.78
C GLY A 350 -3.63 -0.41 -2.84
N ILE A 351 -2.82 -0.15 -3.87
CA ILE A 351 -1.47 -0.70 -4.00
C ILE A 351 -0.42 0.41 -3.93
N GLY A 352 0.64 0.20 -3.15
CA GLY A 352 1.78 1.12 -2.99
C GLY A 352 3.05 0.56 -3.64
N ARG A 353 3.85 -0.19 -2.88
CA ARG A 353 5.14 -0.71 -3.34
C ARG A 353 5.12 -1.40 -4.72
N PRO A 354 4.13 -2.26 -5.08
CA PRO A 354 4.15 -2.97 -6.36
C PRO A 354 4.25 -2.06 -7.57
N TYR A 355 3.45 -1.00 -7.66
CA TYR A 355 3.51 -0.12 -8.81
C TYR A 355 4.82 0.68 -8.85
N LEU A 356 5.43 0.96 -7.70
CA LEU A 356 6.73 1.64 -7.63
C LEU A 356 7.90 0.74 -8.04
N TRP A 357 7.78 -0.57 -7.83
CA TRP A 357 8.75 -1.51 -8.44
C TRP A 357 8.67 -1.47 -9.96
N GLY A 358 7.45 -1.48 -10.50
CA GLY A 358 7.22 -1.29 -11.94
C GLY A 358 7.77 0.05 -12.43
N LEU A 359 7.46 1.14 -11.71
CA LEU A 359 7.95 2.49 -12.03
C LEU A 359 9.48 2.55 -12.07
N GLY A 360 10.15 2.03 -11.04
CA GLY A 360 11.60 2.03 -10.95
C GLY A 360 12.28 1.11 -11.97
N ALA A 361 11.62 0.03 -12.38
CA ALA A 361 12.17 -0.89 -13.35
C ALA A 361 12.03 -0.36 -14.80
N PHE A 362 10.84 0.14 -15.19
CA PHE A 362 10.53 0.44 -16.60
C PHE A 362 9.68 1.69 -16.79
N GLY A 363 9.58 2.57 -15.79
CA GLY A 363 8.75 3.79 -15.89
C GLY A 363 7.26 3.47 -16.09
N GLN A 364 6.62 4.19 -17.01
CA GLN A 364 5.20 4.02 -17.32
C GLN A 364 4.84 2.57 -17.67
N SER A 365 5.58 1.94 -18.56
CA SER A 365 5.29 0.57 -19.03
C SER A 365 5.42 -0.48 -17.91
N GLY A 366 6.29 -0.25 -16.94
CA GLY A 366 6.39 -1.09 -15.75
C GLY A 366 5.16 -0.96 -14.84
N VAL A 367 4.66 0.25 -14.63
CA VAL A 367 3.41 0.47 -13.86
C VAL A 367 2.22 -0.17 -14.57
N GLU A 368 2.09 0.02 -15.88
CA GLU A 368 1.04 -0.61 -16.69
C GLU A 368 1.05 -2.14 -16.53
N ARG A 369 2.23 -2.74 -16.59
CA ARG A 369 2.35 -4.20 -16.47
C ARG A 369 2.01 -4.71 -15.07
N VAL A 370 2.40 -4.00 -14.02
CA VAL A 370 1.99 -4.34 -12.64
C VAL A 370 0.46 -4.35 -12.50
N LEU A 371 -0.20 -3.30 -13.00
CA LEU A 371 -1.67 -3.20 -12.95
C LEU A 371 -2.32 -4.32 -13.75
N GLU A 372 -1.77 -4.64 -14.93
CA GLU A 372 -2.24 -5.74 -15.78
C GLU A 372 -2.11 -7.10 -15.08
N LEU A 373 -0.95 -7.40 -14.51
CA LEU A 373 -0.71 -8.66 -13.80
C LEU A 373 -1.67 -8.85 -12.63
N MET A 374 -1.81 -7.85 -11.78
CA MET A 374 -2.73 -7.93 -10.64
C MET A 374 -4.19 -8.05 -11.07
N GLN A 375 -4.59 -7.35 -12.13
CA GLN A 375 -5.93 -7.45 -12.70
C GLN A 375 -6.17 -8.83 -13.31
N ALA A 376 -5.22 -9.38 -14.06
CA ALA A 376 -5.32 -10.72 -14.65
C ALA A 376 -5.41 -11.81 -13.57
N GLU A 377 -4.62 -11.71 -12.51
CA GLU A 377 -4.70 -12.60 -11.36
C GLU A 377 -6.06 -12.50 -10.64
N LEU A 378 -6.62 -11.29 -10.47
CA LEU A 378 -7.96 -11.10 -9.90
C LEU A 378 -9.03 -11.78 -10.76
N VAL A 379 -9.00 -11.57 -12.08
CA VAL A 379 -9.91 -12.24 -13.02
C VAL A 379 -9.78 -13.75 -12.93
N MET A 380 -8.55 -14.27 -12.85
CA MET A 380 -8.30 -15.71 -12.73
C MET A 380 -8.91 -16.29 -11.45
N VAL A 381 -8.66 -15.66 -10.29
CA VAL A 381 -9.22 -16.16 -9.02
C VAL A 381 -10.74 -16.01 -8.97
N MET A 382 -11.32 -14.96 -9.56
CA MET A 382 -12.78 -14.82 -9.69
C MET A 382 -13.39 -15.97 -10.49
N LYS A 383 -12.79 -16.36 -11.61
CA LYS A 383 -13.20 -17.56 -12.37
C LYS A 383 -13.09 -18.83 -11.53
N GLN A 384 -11.97 -19.01 -10.84
CA GLN A 384 -11.73 -20.18 -9.99
C GLN A 384 -12.68 -20.23 -8.77
N ALA A 385 -13.07 -19.08 -8.23
CA ALA A 385 -13.96 -18.98 -7.08
C ALA A 385 -15.46 -19.02 -7.46
N GLY A 386 -15.81 -18.93 -8.75
CA GLY A 386 -17.21 -18.92 -9.20
C GLY A 386 -17.89 -17.57 -8.98
N THR A 387 -17.20 -16.46 -9.22
CA THR A 387 -17.74 -15.10 -9.06
C THR A 387 -17.62 -14.31 -10.36
N ALA A 388 -18.72 -14.08 -11.05
CA ALA A 388 -18.73 -13.40 -12.36
C ALA A 388 -18.58 -11.87 -12.26
N THR A 389 -18.92 -11.27 -11.10
CA THR A 389 -18.82 -9.82 -10.84
C THR A 389 -18.26 -9.58 -9.44
N ILE A 390 -17.72 -8.37 -9.19
CA ILE A 390 -17.26 -7.98 -7.84
C ILE A 390 -18.40 -8.13 -6.82
N GLY A 391 -19.62 -7.71 -7.15
CA GLY A 391 -20.77 -7.84 -6.24
C GLY A 391 -21.20 -9.28 -5.91
N LYS A 392 -20.66 -10.29 -6.63
CA LYS A 392 -20.84 -11.71 -6.31
C LYS A 392 -19.75 -12.27 -5.39
N ILE A 393 -18.71 -11.50 -5.11
CA ILE A 393 -17.72 -11.86 -4.11
C ILE A 393 -18.30 -11.53 -2.74
N THR A 394 -18.48 -12.56 -1.89
CA THR A 394 -19.14 -12.44 -0.58
C THR A 394 -18.25 -13.05 0.52
N PRO A 395 -18.51 -12.79 1.81
CA PRO A 395 -17.74 -13.38 2.92
C PRO A 395 -17.72 -14.92 2.89
N GLU A 396 -18.67 -15.57 2.25
CA GLU A 396 -18.69 -17.03 2.09
C GLU A 396 -17.56 -17.56 1.20
N HIS A 397 -16.91 -16.70 0.40
CA HIS A 397 -15.79 -17.08 -0.47
C HIS A 397 -14.45 -17.09 0.25
N VAL A 398 -14.40 -16.68 1.51
CA VAL A 398 -13.20 -16.78 2.34
C VAL A 398 -13.53 -17.39 3.69
N ARG A 399 -12.51 -17.98 4.33
CA ARG A 399 -12.54 -18.33 5.73
C ARG A 399 -11.20 -18.01 6.37
N ARG A 400 -11.20 -17.56 7.62
CA ARG A 400 -9.98 -17.44 8.40
C ARG A 400 -9.53 -18.84 8.85
N ARG A 401 -8.25 -19.15 8.63
CA ARG A 401 -7.63 -20.37 9.17
C ARG A 401 -7.54 -20.22 10.68
N LEU A 402 -8.00 -21.24 11.40
CA LEU A 402 -7.69 -21.37 12.84
C LEU A 402 -6.21 -21.77 12.94
N VAL A 403 -5.40 -20.97 13.57
CA VAL A 403 -3.98 -21.21 13.83
C VAL A 403 -3.87 -21.89 15.17
#